data_d37247e8cda461d334913ff600f2634d
#
_entry.id   d37247e8cda461d334913ff600f2634d
#
_cell.length_a   1.000
_cell.length_b   1.000
_cell.length_c   1.000
_cell.angle_alpha   90.00
_cell.angle_beta   90.00
_cell.angle_gamma   90.00
#
_symmetry.space_group_name_H-M   'P 1'
#
loop_
_entity.id
_entity.type
_entity.pdbx_description
1 polymer ?
#
loop_
_entity_poly.entity_id
_entity_poly.type
_entity_poly.pdbx_seq_one_letter_code
_entity_poly.pdbx_strand_id
1 'polypeptide(L)'
;TPTANRLTYYELIEDVDSTCIHFQSIGLPAVGIAFLQFRKPLLSTFDPAKPDKAFATPRSWEKALRYYANPNLSEKIKLASISGSVGRGPAHEFFGFVDIWHKVIPISKIIADPERTPVPDREDMRYATAVNISGSMSMKNVSQLHKYLKRMEPTYLILAWHMAIKRDRALFSAKEFISLASDYKAVFT
;
A
#
# COMPACT_ATOMS: atom_id res chain seq x y z
N THR A 1 11.51 -7.94 -42.03
CA THR A 1 12.73 -8.77 -42.19
C THR A 1 12.43 -10.21 -41.81
N PRO A 2 13.01 -11.25 -42.45
CA PRO A 2 12.72 -12.67 -42.13
C PRO A 2 13.00 -13.06 -40.69
N THR A 3 13.78 -12.27 -39.95
CA THR A 3 14.12 -12.49 -38.53
C THR A 3 12.95 -12.14 -37.58
N ALA A 4 12.11 -11.17 -37.94
CA ALA A 4 10.99 -10.75 -37.11
C ALA A 4 9.94 -11.87 -36.90
N ASN A 5 9.70 -12.71 -37.93
CA ASN A 5 8.77 -13.84 -37.83
C ASN A 5 9.29 -15.02 -37.01
N ARG A 6 10.56 -14.99 -36.52
CA ARG A 6 11.19 -16.05 -35.73
C ARG A 6 11.32 -15.69 -34.27
N LEU A 7 10.90 -14.49 -33.86
CA LEU A 7 11.01 -13.99 -32.51
C LEU A 7 9.60 -13.76 -31.93
N THR A 8 9.43 -14.15 -30.69
CA THR A 8 8.25 -13.78 -29.91
C THR A 8 8.62 -12.54 -29.07
N TYR A 9 7.84 -11.49 -29.22
CA TYR A 9 8.00 -10.25 -28.46
C TYR A 9 7.08 -10.28 -27.25
N TYR A 10 7.61 -9.96 -26.08
CA TYR A 10 6.86 -9.76 -24.86
C TYR A 10 7.08 -8.32 -24.40
N GLU A 11 5.99 -7.62 -24.13
CA GLU A 11 6.04 -6.33 -23.44
C GLU A 11 5.93 -6.59 -21.93
N LEU A 12 6.92 -6.14 -21.17
CA LEU A 12 6.91 -6.21 -19.71
C LEU A 12 6.25 -4.94 -19.18
N ILE A 13 5.08 -5.11 -18.61
CA ILE A 13 4.33 -4.02 -17.96
C ILE A 13 4.55 -4.11 -16.46
N GLU A 14 4.88 -2.98 -15.85
CA GLU A 14 5.03 -2.85 -14.40
C GLU A 14 3.65 -2.92 -13.74
N ASP A 15 3.48 -3.88 -12.82
CA ASP A 15 2.24 -4.04 -12.08
C ASP A 15 2.47 -3.75 -10.59
N VAL A 16 1.67 -2.81 -10.06
CA VAL A 16 1.78 -2.39 -8.66
C VAL A 16 1.41 -3.53 -7.71
N ASP A 17 0.36 -4.28 -8.02
CA ASP A 17 -0.12 -5.32 -7.12
C ASP A 17 0.89 -6.46 -7.00
N SER A 18 1.43 -6.95 -8.13
CA SER A 18 2.47 -7.98 -8.15
C SER A 18 3.76 -7.49 -7.46
N THR A 19 4.15 -6.24 -7.69
CA THR A 19 5.30 -5.62 -7.02
C THR A 19 5.10 -5.55 -5.51
N CYS A 20 3.93 -5.13 -5.05
CA CYS A 20 3.61 -5.06 -3.63
C CYS A 20 3.57 -6.43 -2.95
N ILE A 21 3.04 -7.47 -3.63
CA ILE A 21 3.09 -8.86 -3.15
C ILE A 21 4.55 -9.31 -3.01
N HIS A 22 5.39 -9.04 -3.99
CA HIS A 22 6.82 -9.35 -3.92
C HIS A 22 7.49 -8.62 -2.76
N PHE A 23 7.28 -7.33 -2.60
CA PHE A 23 7.84 -6.54 -1.50
C PHE A 23 7.41 -7.06 -0.13
N GLN A 24 6.16 -7.49 -0.01
CA GLN A 24 5.65 -8.10 1.20
C GLN A 24 6.34 -9.44 1.49
N SER A 25 6.55 -10.28 0.46
CA SER A 25 7.19 -11.59 0.61
C SER A 25 8.65 -11.51 1.05
N ILE A 26 9.36 -10.44 0.69
CA ILE A 26 10.76 -10.19 1.09
C ILE A 26 10.88 -9.29 2.34
N GLY A 27 9.75 -9.00 3.02
CA GLY A 27 9.72 -8.31 4.32
C GLY A 27 10.04 -6.82 4.26
N LEU A 28 9.76 -6.13 3.15
CA LEU A 28 9.92 -4.67 3.09
C LEU A 28 8.87 -3.93 3.95
N PRO A 29 9.16 -2.70 4.38
CA PRO A 29 8.30 -1.94 5.26
C PRO A 29 6.89 -1.73 4.71
N ALA A 30 5.87 -2.06 5.53
CA ALA A 30 4.46 -1.94 5.16
C ALA A 30 4.08 -0.51 4.72
N VAL A 31 4.68 0.52 5.29
CA VAL A 31 4.46 1.92 4.89
C VAL A 31 4.86 2.18 3.43
N GLY A 32 5.94 1.55 2.96
CA GLY A 32 6.37 1.69 1.56
C GLY A 32 5.41 1.00 0.60
N ILE A 33 4.92 -0.18 0.96
CA ILE A 33 3.91 -0.92 0.20
C ILE A 33 2.61 -0.11 0.14
N ALA A 34 2.15 0.41 1.28
CA ALA A 34 0.96 1.27 1.36
C ALA A 34 1.10 2.53 0.50
N PHE A 35 2.28 3.18 0.54
CA PHE A 35 2.56 4.35 -0.28
C PHE A 35 2.44 4.05 -1.78
N LEU A 36 3.05 2.97 -2.27
CA LEU A 36 3.02 2.61 -3.68
C LEU A 36 1.62 2.22 -4.16
N GLN A 37 0.82 1.61 -3.31
CA GLN A 37 -0.58 1.33 -3.60
C GLN A 37 -1.43 2.61 -3.63
N PHE A 38 -1.12 3.59 -2.78
CA PHE A 38 -1.78 4.89 -2.75
C PHE A 38 -1.36 5.77 -3.94
N ARG A 39 -0.07 5.75 -4.31
CA ARG A 39 0.52 6.57 -5.37
C ARG A 39 1.04 5.71 -6.51
N LYS A 40 0.16 4.89 -7.09
CA LYS A 40 0.50 3.94 -8.16
C LYS A 40 1.39 4.50 -9.28
N PRO A 41 1.17 5.74 -9.78
CA PRO A 41 2.03 6.31 -10.82
C PRO A 41 3.49 6.52 -10.39
N LEU A 42 3.78 6.53 -9.10
CA LEU A 42 5.14 6.67 -8.58
C LEU A 42 5.91 5.35 -8.51
N LEU A 43 5.29 4.22 -8.86
CA LEU A 43 6.02 2.95 -8.99
C LEU A 43 7.09 3.06 -10.07
N SER A 44 6.74 3.70 -11.21
CA SER A 44 7.66 3.92 -12.33
C SER A 44 7.50 5.34 -12.84
N THR A 45 8.63 6.05 -12.91
CA THR A 45 8.70 7.42 -13.44
C THR A 45 9.74 7.55 -14.54
N PHE A 46 10.12 6.42 -15.15
CA PHE A 46 11.09 6.42 -16.25
C PHE A 46 10.51 7.12 -17.48
N ASP A 47 11.20 8.14 -17.96
CA ASP A 47 10.89 8.84 -19.20
C ASP A 47 12.13 8.83 -20.11
N PRO A 48 12.10 8.09 -21.24
CA PRO A 48 13.24 8.01 -22.15
C PRO A 48 13.60 9.38 -22.79
N ALA A 49 12.64 10.32 -22.82
CA ALA A 49 12.88 11.68 -23.34
C ALA A 49 13.56 12.60 -22.31
N LYS A 50 13.57 12.21 -21.03
CA LYS A 50 14.18 12.98 -19.92
C LYS A 50 15.08 12.08 -19.11
N PRO A 51 16.36 11.91 -19.49
CA PRO A 51 17.30 11.04 -18.79
C PRO A 51 17.67 11.62 -17.41
N ASP A 52 16.83 11.43 -16.42
CA ASP A 52 17.13 11.76 -15.05
C ASP A 52 18.18 10.80 -14.47
N LYS A 53 19.05 11.31 -13.58
CA LYS A 53 20.07 10.49 -12.92
C LYS A 53 19.49 9.47 -11.95
N ALA A 54 18.28 9.71 -11.44
CA ALA A 54 17.54 8.84 -10.55
C ALA A 54 16.04 8.92 -10.87
N PHE A 55 15.42 7.78 -11.05
CA PHE A 55 14.00 7.64 -11.37
C PHE A 55 13.41 6.41 -10.67
N ALA A 56 12.12 6.45 -10.42
CA ALA A 56 11.41 5.35 -9.78
C ALA A 56 11.24 4.17 -10.75
N THR A 57 11.46 2.99 -10.25
CA THR A 57 11.12 1.68 -10.82
C THR A 57 10.90 0.69 -9.68
N PRO A 58 10.27 -0.47 -9.87
CA PRO A 58 10.17 -1.49 -8.84
C PRO A 58 11.51 -1.81 -8.16
N ARG A 59 12.58 -1.97 -8.94
CA ARG A 59 13.94 -2.25 -8.43
C ARG A 59 14.51 -1.10 -7.60
N SER A 60 14.34 0.14 -8.05
CA SER A 60 14.83 1.30 -7.29
C SER A 60 14.04 1.54 -6.02
N TRP A 61 12.73 1.22 -6.00
CA TRP A 61 11.91 1.22 -4.79
C TRP A 61 12.31 0.12 -3.81
N GLU A 62 12.58 -1.09 -4.26
CA GLU A 62 13.12 -2.13 -3.38
C GLU A 62 14.36 -1.65 -2.62
N LYS A 63 15.33 -1.09 -3.36
CA LYS A 63 16.55 -0.51 -2.79
C LYS A 63 16.24 0.63 -1.82
N ALA A 64 15.35 1.55 -2.19
CA ALA A 64 14.94 2.68 -1.39
C ALA A 64 14.30 2.25 -0.06
N LEU A 65 13.41 1.25 -0.10
CA LEU A 65 12.74 0.74 1.09
C LEU A 65 13.70 -0.03 2.01
N ARG A 66 14.74 -0.67 1.48
CA ARG A 66 15.83 -1.25 2.28
C ARG A 66 16.63 -0.17 3.02
N TYR A 67 16.90 0.99 2.39
CA TYR A 67 17.51 2.13 3.08
C TYR A 67 16.59 2.68 4.17
N TYR A 68 15.29 2.81 3.89
CA TYR A 68 14.32 3.27 4.89
C TYR A 68 14.28 2.34 6.11
N ALA A 69 14.29 1.02 5.90
CA ALA A 69 14.26 0.03 6.97
C ALA A 69 15.54 -0.05 7.80
N ASN A 70 16.65 0.51 7.34
CA ASN A 70 17.94 0.39 8.04
C ASN A 70 17.98 1.30 9.27
N PRO A 71 18.02 0.73 10.50
CA PRO A 71 18.04 1.51 11.74
C PRO A 71 19.34 2.28 11.96
N ASN A 72 20.42 1.90 11.28
CA ASN A 72 21.75 2.52 11.44
C ASN A 72 21.90 3.80 10.59
N LEU A 73 20.94 4.13 9.74
CA LEU A 73 20.97 5.34 8.93
C LEU A 73 20.19 6.47 9.61
N SER A 74 20.79 7.64 9.68
CA SER A 74 20.06 8.84 10.10
C SER A 74 19.00 9.24 9.07
N GLU A 75 17.95 9.94 9.49
CA GLU A 75 16.86 10.39 8.59
C GLU A 75 17.40 11.21 7.40
N LYS A 76 18.41 12.03 7.61
CA LYS A 76 19.09 12.80 6.54
C LYS A 76 19.73 11.88 5.50
N ILE A 77 20.40 10.82 5.94
CA ILE A 77 21.03 9.84 5.04
C ILE A 77 19.95 9.00 4.32
N LYS A 78 18.91 8.59 5.03
CA LYS A 78 17.77 7.90 4.41
C LYS A 78 17.16 8.74 3.29
N LEU A 79 16.84 10.00 3.56
CA LEU A 79 16.28 10.91 2.54
C LEU A 79 17.21 11.06 1.33
N ALA A 80 18.50 11.24 1.55
CA ALA A 80 19.49 11.37 0.47
C ALA A 80 19.59 10.08 -0.36
N SER A 81 19.65 8.90 0.29
CA SER A 81 19.77 7.60 -0.36
C SER A 81 18.51 7.23 -1.16
N ILE A 82 17.34 7.51 -0.60
CA ILE A 82 16.06 7.28 -1.26
C ILE A 82 15.91 8.24 -2.45
N SER A 83 16.21 9.53 -2.27
CA SER A 83 16.19 10.51 -3.37
C SER A 83 17.15 10.15 -4.51
N GLY A 84 18.31 9.61 -4.17
CA GLY A 84 19.29 9.13 -5.15
C GLY A 84 18.89 7.82 -5.83
N SER A 85 17.89 7.12 -5.30
CA SER A 85 17.38 5.86 -5.87
C SER A 85 16.15 6.07 -6.76
N VAL A 86 15.15 6.80 -6.29
CA VAL A 86 13.84 6.94 -6.95
C VAL A 86 13.57 8.35 -7.51
N GLY A 87 14.49 9.27 -7.32
CA GLY A 87 14.31 10.67 -7.65
C GLY A 87 13.78 11.49 -6.47
N ARG A 88 14.01 12.81 -6.53
CA ARG A 88 13.65 13.72 -5.42
C ARG A 88 12.13 13.81 -5.19
N GLY A 89 11.36 13.94 -6.26
CA GLY A 89 9.89 14.06 -6.17
C GLY A 89 9.27 12.87 -5.45
N PRO A 90 9.41 11.63 -5.96
CA PRO A 90 8.91 10.43 -5.30
C PRO A 90 9.40 10.24 -3.87
N ALA A 91 10.67 10.58 -3.58
CA ALA A 91 11.23 10.49 -2.23
C ALA A 91 10.53 11.44 -1.25
N HIS A 92 10.32 12.71 -1.63
CA HIS A 92 9.64 13.68 -0.76
C HIS A 92 8.17 13.30 -0.52
N GLU A 93 7.47 12.81 -1.56
CA GLU A 93 6.09 12.33 -1.39
C GLU A 93 6.04 11.12 -0.45
N PHE A 94 7.00 10.20 -0.57
CA PHE A 94 7.12 9.06 0.34
C PHE A 94 7.32 9.49 1.80
N PHE A 95 8.24 10.41 2.08
CA PHE A 95 8.44 10.89 3.45
C PHE A 95 7.24 11.66 3.99
N GLY A 96 6.55 12.45 3.15
CA GLY A 96 5.28 13.06 3.53
C GLY A 96 4.22 12.02 3.92
N PHE A 97 4.16 10.90 3.20
CA PHE A 97 3.26 9.79 3.55
C PHE A 97 3.71 9.07 4.83
N VAL A 98 5.01 8.90 5.06
CA VAL A 98 5.55 8.33 6.31
C VAL A 98 5.12 9.15 7.52
N ASP A 99 5.16 10.49 7.43
CA ASP A 99 4.70 11.38 8.51
C ASP A 99 3.20 11.18 8.83
N ILE A 100 2.39 10.94 7.80
CA ILE A 100 0.97 10.63 7.96
C ILE A 100 0.81 9.25 8.59
N TRP A 101 1.54 8.25 8.11
CA TRP A 101 1.51 6.88 8.61
C TRP A 101 1.79 6.80 10.12
N HIS A 102 2.74 7.57 10.61
CA HIS A 102 3.05 7.62 12.04
C HIS A 102 1.97 8.31 12.90
N LYS A 103 1.07 9.06 12.28
CA LYS A 103 -0.07 9.71 12.96
C LYS A 103 -1.37 8.90 12.90
N VAL A 104 -1.37 7.75 12.22
CA VAL A 104 -2.52 6.85 12.16
C VAL A 104 -2.87 6.35 13.55
N ILE A 105 -4.16 6.29 13.85
CA ILE A 105 -4.68 5.83 15.14
C ILE A 105 -4.25 4.38 15.39
N PRO A 106 -3.68 4.09 16.56
CA PRO A 106 -3.31 2.72 16.90
C PRO A 106 -4.49 1.75 16.82
N ILE A 107 -4.29 0.60 16.19
CA ILE A 107 -5.33 -0.44 16.02
C ILE A 107 -5.94 -0.87 17.34
N SER A 108 -5.15 -0.91 18.42
CA SER A 108 -5.64 -1.24 19.78
C SER A 108 -6.72 -0.27 20.25
N LYS A 109 -6.61 1.03 19.94
CA LYS A 109 -7.65 2.02 20.28
C LYS A 109 -8.92 1.80 19.46
N ILE A 110 -8.78 1.47 18.18
CA ILE A 110 -9.94 1.18 17.31
C ILE A 110 -10.67 -0.07 17.82
N ILE A 111 -9.95 -1.12 18.21
CA ILE A 111 -10.53 -2.36 18.73
C ILE A 111 -11.25 -2.10 20.07
N ALA A 112 -10.65 -1.29 20.94
CA ALA A 112 -11.21 -0.99 22.27
C ALA A 112 -12.53 -0.20 22.18
N ASP A 113 -12.63 0.77 21.27
CA ASP A 113 -13.84 1.57 21.07
C ASP A 113 -14.03 1.96 19.60
N PRO A 114 -14.58 1.06 18.78
CA PRO A 114 -14.74 1.31 17.33
C PRO A 114 -15.80 2.37 17.02
N GLU A 115 -16.72 2.63 17.96
CA GLU A 115 -17.82 3.57 17.72
C GLU A 115 -17.45 5.01 18.06
N ARG A 116 -16.59 5.24 19.06
CA ARG A 116 -16.19 6.57 19.51
C ARG A 116 -14.81 7.00 18.99
N THR A 117 -13.97 6.04 18.61
CA THR A 117 -12.65 6.40 18.03
C THR A 117 -12.84 7.31 16.81
N PRO A 118 -12.18 8.48 16.76
CA PRO A 118 -12.36 9.44 15.67
C PRO A 118 -12.03 8.83 14.31
N VAL A 119 -12.82 9.17 13.29
CA VAL A 119 -12.49 8.87 11.88
C VAL A 119 -11.69 10.05 11.35
N PRO A 120 -10.57 9.81 10.62
CA PRO A 120 -9.78 10.90 10.06
C PRO A 120 -10.57 11.72 9.02
N ASP A 121 -10.38 13.05 9.02
CA ASP A 121 -11.02 13.93 8.04
C ASP A 121 -10.29 13.97 6.70
N ARG A 122 -8.97 13.73 6.70
CA ARG A 122 -8.12 13.77 5.52
C ARG A 122 -8.13 12.44 4.78
N GLU A 123 -8.23 12.50 3.46
CA GLU A 123 -8.28 11.33 2.57
C GLU A 123 -7.03 10.43 2.69
N ASP A 124 -5.85 11.02 2.72
CA ASP A 124 -4.58 10.30 2.88
C ASP A 124 -4.48 9.56 4.23
N MET A 125 -5.02 10.16 5.31
CA MET A 125 -5.09 9.50 6.62
C MET A 125 -6.15 8.39 6.65
N ARG A 126 -7.29 8.57 5.98
CA ARG A 126 -8.31 7.50 5.84
C ARG A 126 -7.73 6.30 5.10
N TYR A 127 -7.03 6.57 4.00
CA TYR A 127 -6.35 5.53 3.25
C TYR A 127 -5.32 4.79 4.12
N ALA A 128 -4.40 5.51 4.77
CA ALA A 128 -3.40 4.92 5.65
C ALA A 128 -4.04 4.11 6.80
N THR A 129 -5.16 4.60 7.35
CA THR A 129 -5.92 3.90 8.39
C THR A 129 -6.54 2.60 7.86
N ALA A 130 -7.17 2.64 6.68
CA ALA A 130 -7.77 1.46 6.05
C ALA A 130 -6.72 0.38 5.75
N VAL A 131 -5.55 0.78 5.23
CA VAL A 131 -4.41 -0.14 4.97
C VAL A 131 -3.87 -0.72 6.28
N ASN A 132 -3.68 0.10 7.32
CA ASN A 132 -3.23 -0.37 8.63
C ASN A 132 -4.23 -1.37 9.25
N ILE A 133 -5.53 -1.09 9.16
CA ILE A 133 -6.59 -2.00 9.59
C ILE A 133 -6.50 -3.32 8.82
N SER A 134 -6.37 -3.28 7.51
CA SER A 134 -6.29 -4.50 6.68
C SER A 134 -5.14 -5.42 7.10
N GLY A 135 -3.98 -4.82 7.42
CA GLY A 135 -2.80 -5.55 7.90
C GLY A 135 -2.99 -6.22 9.26
N SER A 136 -3.89 -5.71 10.08
CA SER A 136 -4.15 -6.17 11.46
C SER A 136 -5.44 -7.00 11.60
N MET A 137 -6.28 -7.04 10.56
CA MET A 137 -7.57 -7.72 10.59
C MET A 137 -7.39 -9.24 10.69
N SER A 138 -8.16 -9.87 11.56
CA SER A 138 -8.18 -11.32 11.79
C SER A 138 -9.56 -11.74 12.29
N MET A 139 -9.85 -13.04 12.31
CA MET A 139 -11.11 -13.56 12.84
C MET A 139 -11.41 -13.14 14.29
N LYS A 140 -10.37 -12.76 15.06
CA LYS A 140 -10.53 -12.35 16.48
C LYS A 140 -11.03 -10.90 16.63
N ASN A 141 -10.74 -10.02 15.67
CA ASN A 141 -10.99 -8.58 15.78
C ASN A 141 -11.79 -8.00 14.60
N VAL A 142 -12.18 -8.85 13.65
CA VAL A 142 -12.86 -8.45 12.43
C VAL A 142 -14.14 -7.65 12.71
N SER A 143 -14.92 -8.02 13.72
CA SER A 143 -16.19 -7.34 14.04
C SER A 143 -15.97 -5.88 14.46
N GLN A 144 -14.98 -5.63 15.32
CA GLN A 144 -14.65 -4.27 15.79
C GLN A 144 -14.10 -3.41 14.66
N LEU A 145 -13.16 -3.96 13.89
CA LEU A 145 -12.54 -3.25 12.79
C LEU A 145 -13.54 -2.96 11.66
N HIS A 146 -14.44 -3.90 11.36
CA HIS A 146 -15.52 -3.68 10.39
C HIS A 146 -16.47 -2.57 10.84
N LYS A 147 -16.88 -2.55 12.13
CA LYS A 147 -17.72 -1.48 12.69
C LYS A 147 -17.08 -0.09 12.52
N TYR A 148 -15.81 0.02 12.78
CA TYR A 148 -15.06 1.27 12.58
C TYR A 148 -15.02 1.68 11.11
N LEU A 149 -14.68 0.74 10.21
CA LEU A 149 -14.60 0.99 8.76
C LEU A 149 -15.94 1.43 8.16
N LYS A 150 -17.08 0.92 8.66
CA LYS A 150 -18.43 1.35 8.23
C LYS A 150 -18.72 2.83 8.48
N ARG A 151 -17.96 3.50 9.32
CA ARG A 151 -18.06 4.94 9.58
C ARG A 151 -17.27 5.78 8.57
N MET A 152 -16.45 5.12 7.73
CA MET A 152 -15.77 5.74 6.60
C MET A 152 -16.60 5.58 5.32
N GLU A 153 -16.17 6.25 4.23
CA GLU A 153 -16.78 6.03 2.92
C GLU A 153 -16.60 4.57 2.48
N PRO A 154 -17.56 4.01 1.71
CA PRO A 154 -17.54 2.64 1.23
C PRO A 154 -16.22 2.23 0.54
N THR A 155 -15.57 3.16 -0.14
CA THR A 155 -14.29 2.94 -0.83
C THR A 155 -13.21 2.41 0.12
N TYR A 156 -13.07 2.98 1.31
CA TYR A 156 -12.07 2.56 2.29
C TYR A 156 -12.44 1.24 2.97
N LEU A 157 -13.73 1.00 3.19
CA LEU A 157 -14.24 -0.28 3.71
C LEU A 157 -13.91 -1.41 2.73
N ILE A 158 -14.24 -1.24 1.45
CA ILE A 158 -13.96 -2.21 0.39
C ILE A 158 -12.46 -2.43 0.23
N LEU A 159 -11.67 -1.36 0.18
CA LEU A 159 -10.20 -1.43 0.10
C LEU A 159 -9.62 -2.27 1.23
N ALA A 160 -10.00 -1.97 2.48
CA ALA A 160 -9.47 -2.68 3.65
C ALA A 160 -9.82 -4.17 3.61
N TRP A 161 -11.05 -4.53 3.23
CA TRP A 161 -11.46 -5.92 3.10
C TRP A 161 -10.75 -6.63 1.95
N HIS A 162 -10.64 -5.99 0.79
CA HIS A 162 -9.93 -6.57 -0.35
C HIS A 162 -8.48 -6.91 -0.02
N MET A 163 -7.79 -6.02 0.67
CA MET A 163 -6.41 -6.26 1.11
C MET A 163 -6.34 -7.33 2.21
N ALA A 164 -7.27 -7.32 3.16
CA ALA A 164 -7.29 -8.28 4.26
C ALA A 164 -7.51 -9.71 3.78
N ILE A 165 -8.46 -9.96 2.88
CA ILE A 165 -8.74 -11.30 2.32
C ILE A 165 -7.63 -11.82 1.40
N LYS A 166 -6.93 -10.94 0.67
CA LYS A 166 -5.73 -11.32 -0.09
C LYS A 166 -4.63 -11.85 0.83
N ARG A 167 -4.51 -11.29 2.03
CA ARG A 167 -3.53 -11.68 3.03
C ARG A 167 -3.96 -12.94 3.82
N ASP A 168 -5.24 -13.00 4.21
CA ASP A 168 -5.78 -14.07 5.06
C ASP A 168 -7.14 -14.53 4.51
N ARG A 169 -7.12 -15.65 3.81
CA ARG A 169 -8.31 -16.24 3.20
C ARG A 169 -9.36 -16.72 4.21
N ALA A 170 -8.99 -16.95 5.48
CA ALA A 170 -9.95 -17.33 6.50
C ALA A 170 -11.03 -16.26 6.70
N LEU A 171 -10.71 -15.00 6.42
CA LEU A 171 -11.65 -13.87 6.49
C LEU A 171 -12.84 -13.97 5.52
N PHE A 172 -12.78 -14.80 4.47
CA PHE A 172 -13.93 -15.08 3.60
C PHE A 172 -15.11 -15.68 4.37
N SER A 173 -14.86 -16.40 5.46
CA SER A 173 -15.92 -17.00 6.29
C SER A 173 -16.49 -16.05 7.34
N ALA A 174 -15.98 -14.83 7.48
CA ALA A 174 -16.49 -13.86 8.41
C ALA A 174 -17.89 -13.37 8.00
N LYS A 175 -18.84 -13.33 8.93
CA LYS A 175 -20.20 -12.85 8.66
C LYS A 175 -20.24 -11.42 8.13
N GLU A 176 -19.32 -10.59 8.59
CA GLU A 176 -19.13 -9.21 8.14
C GLU A 176 -18.73 -9.14 6.66
N PHE A 177 -17.86 -10.06 6.21
CA PHE A 177 -17.50 -10.14 4.79
C PHE A 177 -18.65 -10.64 3.94
N ILE A 178 -19.37 -11.67 4.38
CA ILE A 178 -20.52 -12.23 3.65
C ILE A 178 -21.59 -11.16 3.44
N SER A 179 -21.90 -10.37 4.47
CA SER A 179 -22.82 -9.24 4.35
C SER A 179 -22.30 -8.19 3.36
N LEU A 180 -21.03 -7.78 3.49
CA LEU A 180 -20.42 -6.80 2.60
C LEU A 180 -20.42 -7.26 1.13
N ALA A 181 -20.05 -8.51 0.87
CA ALA A 181 -20.03 -9.07 -0.48
C ALA A 181 -21.44 -9.14 -1.08
N SER A 182 -22.48 -9.32 -0.27
CA SER A 182 -23.88 -9.23 -0.71
C SER A 182 -24.26 -7.81 -1.11
N ASP A 183 -23.83 -6.80 -0.33
CA ASP A 183 -24.13 -5.39 -0.57
C ASP A 183 -23.38 -4.82 -1.78
N TYR A 184 -22.17 -5.32 -2.05
CA TYR A 184 -21.25 -4.83 -3.10
C TYR A 184 -20.84 -5.95 -4.08
N LYS A 185 -21.80 -6.75 -4.57
CA LYS A 185 -21.55 -7.90 -5.46
C LYS A 185 -20.62 -7.58 -6.65
N ALA A 186 -20.83 -6.43 -7.30
CA ALA A 186 -20.06 -6.05 -8.49
C ALA A 186 -18.56 -5.79 -8.23
N VAL A 187 -18.13 -5.71 -6.99
CA VAL A 187 -16.73 -5.42 -6.61
C VAL A 187 -15.98 -6.70 -6.21
N PHE A 188 -16.70 -7.73 -5.75
CA PHE A 188 -16.12 -8.97 -5.21
C PHE A 188 -16.36 -10.20 -6.12
N THR A 189 -16.92 -10.00 -7.32
CA THR A 189 -16.99 -11.00 -8.41
C THR A 189 -15.84 -10.81 -9.38
#